data_8b171909d9c93de6a3c9ec74092edeec
#
_entry.id   8b171909d9c93de6a3c9ec74092edeec
#
_cell.length_a   1.000
_cell.length_b   1.000
_cell.length_c   1.000
_cell.angle_alpha   90.00
_cell.angle_beta   90.00
_cell.angle_gamma   90.00
#
_symmetry.space_group_name_H-M   'P 1'
#
loop_
_entity.id
_entity.type
_entity.pdbx_description
1 polymer ?
#
loop_
_entity_poly.entity_id
_entity_poly.type
_entity_poly.pdbx_seq_one_letter_code
_entity_poly.pdbx_strand_id
1 'polypeptide(L)'
;MGIAFEVNKKGLSYFFQLRFGGIKNNVYLCSMRAVIQRVQHASVTIEGTMKSAIQQGFLILLGICEADTKEDVDWLVRKVANLRVFDDEQHVMNRSIMDVGGEVLVVSQFTLYASYKKGNRPSWYGAGSHEHSIPLYEEFCKKLADALGKPVQTGEFGADMKVELLNDGPVTICMDTKNKE
;
A
#
# COMPACT_ATOMS: atom_id res chain seq x y z
N MET A 1 -38.85 14.65 2.48
CA MET A 1 -37.44 14.44 2.85
C MET A 1 -36.62 14.66 1.59
N GLY A 2 -36.11 15.88 1.40
CA GLY A 2 -35.51 16.32 0.13
C GLY A 2 -34.00 16.16 0.13
N ILE A 3 -33.49 15.58 -0.93
CA ILE A 3 -32.05 15.50 -1.21
C ILE A 3 -31.70 16.73 -2.05
N ALA A 4 -30.89 17.64 -1.53
CA ALA A 4 -30.43 18.79 -2.30
C ALA A 4 -29.03 18.45 -2.87
N PHE A 5 -28.87 18.57 -4.19
CA PHE A 5 -27.60 18.46 -4.87
C PHE A 5 -27.09 19.87 -5.17
N GLU A 6 -25.96 20.23 -4.63
CA GLU A 6 -25.24 21.44 -5.04
C GLU A 6 -24.07 21.04 -5.93
N VAL A 7 -24.10 21.50 -7.19
CA VAL A 7 -23.04 21.23 -8.18
C VAL A 7 -22.14 22.45 -8.26
N ASN A 8 -20.90 22.32 -7.84
CA ASN A 8 -19.91 23.37 -8.00
C ASN A 8 -19.09 23.16 -9.28
N LYS A 9 -18.92 24.21 -10.09
CA LYS A 9 -18.36 24.21 -11.45
C LYS A 9 -16.83 24.01 -11.54
N LYS A 10 -16.17 23.50 -10.50
CA LYS A 10 -14.71 23.21 -10.54
C LYS A 10 -14.44 21.83 -9.93
N GLY A 11 -14.46 20.82 -10.79
CA GLY A 11 -13.91 19.49 -10.50
C GLY A 11 -14.73 18.68 -9.47
N LEU A 12 -15.19 17.50 -9.87
CA LEU A 12 -15.91 16.55 -9.01
C LEU A 12 -15.07 16.13 -7.80
N SER A 13 -15.29 16.74 -6.65
CA SER A 13 -14.99 16.11 -5.37
C SER A 13 -16.32 15.72 -4.74
N TYR A 14 -16.62 14.43 -4.64
CA TYR A 14 -17.81 13.92 -3.98
C TYR A 14 -17.68 14.11 -2.47
N PHE A 15 -18.27 15.19 -1.92
CA PHE A 15 -18.57 15.30 -0.50
C PHE A 15 -19.92 14.65 -0.24
N PHE A 16 -19.94 13.45 0.31
CA PHE A 16 -21.14 12.85 0.86
C PHE A 16 -21.37 13.43 2.27
N GLN A 17 -22.24 14.42 2.40
CA GLN A 17 -22.63 15.00 3.69
C GLN A 17 -23.98 14.43 4.09
N LEU A 18 -23.98 13.30 4.84
CA LEU A 18 -25.17 12.83 5.54
C LEU A 18 -25.38 13.68 6.80
N ARG A 19 -26.33 14.62 6.75
CA ARG A 19 -26.84 15.33 7.92
C ARG A 19 -27.82 14.44 8.67
N PHE A 20 -27.37 13.70 9.65
CA PHE A 20 -28.18 13.22 10.76
C PHE A 20 -27.68 13.91 12.03
N GLY A 21 -28.53 14.77 12.60
CA GLY A 21 -28.48 15.29 13.97
C GLY A 21 -27.10 15.50 14.58
N GLY A 22 -26.44 16.62 14.30
CA GLY A 22 -25.42 17.19 15.19
C GLY A 22 -24.06 16.50 15.36
N ILE A 23 -23.82 15.35 14.73
CA ILE A 23 -22.54 14.66 14.76
C ILE A 23 -21.83 14.94 13.43
N LYS A 24 -20.77 15.74 13.49
CA LYS A 24 -19.78 15.83 12.39
C LYS A 24 -19.05 14.49 12.35
N ASN A 25 -19.63 13.50 11.69
CA ASN A 25 -18.88 12.32 11.30
C ASN A 25 -17.89 12.76 10.21
N ASN A 26 -16.68 13.09 10.59
CA ASN A 26 -15.54 13.02 9.69
C ASN A 26 -15.42 11.54 9.28
N VAL A 27 -16.07 11.18 8.19
CA VAL A 27 -15.75 9.93 7.49
C VAL A 27 -14.32 10.14 7.00
N TYR A 28 -13.35 9.71 7.79
CA TYR A 28 -12.00 9.54 7.28
C TYR A 28 -12.13 8.50 6.17
N LEU A 29 -12.07 8.94 4.94
CA LEU A 29 -11.91 8.06 3.81
C LEU A 29 -10.64 7.28 4.04
N CYS A 30 -10.82 6.05 4.48
CA CYS A 30 -9.76 5.09 4.62
C CYS A 30 -9.30 4.72 3.21
N SER A 31 -8.04 4.44 3.03
CA SER A 31 -7.39 4.25 1.74
C SER A 31 -6.37 3.14 1.79
N MET A 32 -6.13 2.49 0.67
CA MET A 32 -5.01 1.56 0.53
C MET A 32 -3.70 2.32 0.73
N ARG A 33 -2.84 1.77 1.57
CA ARG A 33 -1.54 2.36 1.95
C ARG A 33 -0.42 1.42 1.64
N ALA A 34 0.64 1.95 1.09
CA ALA A 34 1.88 1.21 0.87
C ALA A 34 3.06 1.97 1.47
N VAL A 35 3.92 1.26 2.21
CA VAL A 35 5.26 1.73 2.54
C VAL A 35 6.22 0.92 1.69
N ILE A 36 6.92 1.61 0.80
CA ILE A 36 7.82 1.04 -0.21
C ILE A 36 9.23 1.39 0.20
N GLN A 37 10.07 0.37 0.37
CA GLN A 37 11.48 0.55 0.67
C GLN A 37 12.32 -0.01 -0.47
N ARG A 38 13.22 0.82 -1.03
CA ARG A 38 14.27 0.34 -1.94
C ARG A 38 15.26 -0.48 -1.14
N VAL A 39 15.53 -1.70 -1.57
CA VAL A 39 16.36 -2.64 -0.84
C VAL A 39 17.46 -3.24 -1.72
N GLN A 40 18.60 -3.58 -1.11
CA GLN A 40 19.60 -4.43 -1.74
C GLN A 40 19.21 -5.91 -1.64
N HIS A 41 18.53 -6.29 -0.56
CA HIS A 41 17.89 -7.58 -0.36
C HIS A 41 16.81 -7.46 0.71
N ALA A 42 15.84 -8.36 0.68
CA ALA A 42 14.87 -8.54 1.76
C ALA A 42 14.40 -9.99 1.82
N SER A 43 13.96 -10.43 3.01
CA SER A 43 13.43 -11.78 3.21
C SER A 43 12.32 -11.81 4.26
N VAL A 44 11.49 -12.84 4.18
CA VAL A 44 10.47 -13.19 5.18
C VAL A 44 10.74 -14.57 5.70
N THR A 45 10.81 -14.70 7.04
CA THR A 45 10.91 -15.96 7.76
C THR A 45 9.67 -16.16 8.62
N ILE A 46 9.07 -17.34 8.56
CA ILE A 46 7.90 -17.76 9.34
C ILE A 46 8.27 -19.04 10.07
N GLU A 47 8.05 -19.06 11.39
CA GLU A 47 8.36 -20.23 12.25
C GLU A 47 9.80 -20.76 12.05
N GLY A 48 10.75 -19.85 11.87
CA GLY A 48 12.16 -20.19 11.65
C GLY A 48 12.53 -20.68 10.24
N THR A 49 11.55 -20.80 9.33
CA THR A 49 11.76 -21.22 7.95
C THR A 49 11.64 -20.02 7.01
N MET A 50 12.61 -19.85 6.11
CA MET A 50 12.56 -18.81 5.08
C MET A 50 11.42 -19.10 4.10
N LYS A 51 10.44 -18.20 4.05
CA LYS A 51 9.29 -18.26 3.16
C LYS A 51 9.61 -17.71 1.76
N SER A 52 10.26 -16.55 1.72
CA SER A 52 10.57 -15.83 0.49
C SER A 52 11.75 -14.88 0.69
N ALA A 53 12.47 -14.60 -0.38
CA ALA A 53 13.55 -13.63 -0.40
C ALA A 53 13.66 -12.97 -1.76
N ILE A 54 14.20 -11.75 -1.78
CA ILE A 54 14.51 -10.97 -2.99
C ILE A 54 15.91 -10.39 -2.89
N GLN A 55 16.49 -10.09 -4.04
CA GLN A 55 17.68 -9.25 -4.19
C GLN A 55 17.26 -7.78 -4.37
N GLN A 56 18.04 -6.99 -5.10
CA GLN A 56 17.76 -5.58 -5.36
C GLN A 56 16.31 -5.36 -5.85
N GLY A 57 15.61 -4.43 -5.20
CA GLY A 57 14.24 -4.11 -5.59
C GLY A 57 13.44 -3.39 -4.53
N PHE A 58 12.19 -3.82 -4.31
CA PHE A 58 11.29 -3.22 -3.32
C PHE A 58 10.80 -4.24 -2.28
N LEU A 59 10.91 -3.88 -1.01
CA LEU A 59 10.03 -4.39 0.04
C LEU A 59 8.82 -3.46 0.13
N ILE A 60 7.62 -4.02 0.04
CA ILE A 60 6.35 -3.28 0.11
C ILE A 60 5.53 -3.79 1.30
N LEU A 61 5.27 -2.92 2.26
CA LEU A 61 4.30 -3.16 3.32
C LEU A 61 2.95 -2.61 2.84
N LEU A 62 1.97 -3.49 2.62
CA LEU A 62 0.67 -3.16 2.03
C LEU A 62 -0.45 -3.25 3.07
N GLY A 63 -1.09 -2.12 3.35
CA GLY A 63 -2.29 -2.02 4.16
C GLY A 63 -3.53 -1.82 3.30
N ILE A 64 -4.60 -2.54 3.63
CA ILE A 64 -5.89 -2.49 2.93
C ILE A 64 -6.98 -2.18 3.96
N CYS A 65 -7.91 -1.33 3.59
CA CYS A 65 -9.06 -0.98 4.40
C CYS A 65 -10.39 -1.33 3.72
N GLU A 66 -11.47 -1.28 4.47
CA GLU A 66 -12.80 -1.73 4.01
C GLU A 66 -13.36 -0.91 2.82
N ALA A 67 -12.88 0.32 2.63
CA ALA A 67 -13.34 1.18 1.54
C ALA A 67 -12.51 1.04 0.25
N ASP A 68 -11.48 0.21 0.25
CA ASP A 68 -10.61 0.01 -0.92
C ASP A 68 -11.29 -0.85 -1.97
N THR A 69 -10.96 -0.58 -3.21
CA THR A 69 -11.53 -1.24 -4.38
C THR A 69 -10.43 -1.67 -5.36
N LYS A 70 -10.83 -2.32 -6.44
CA LYS A 70 -9.91 -2.71 -7.53
C LYS A 70 -9.27 -1.51 -8.21
N GLU A 71 -9.95 -0.36 -8.25
CA GLU A 71 -9.38 0.88 -8.79
C GLU A 71 -8.19 1.37 -7.96
N ASP A 72 -8.23 1.17 -6.64
CA ASP A 72 -7.10 1.47 -5.74
C ASP A 72 -5.91 0.56 -6.03
N VAL A 73 -6.17 -0.73 -6.22
CA VAL A 73 -5.15 -1.71 -6.65
C VAL A 73 -4.53 -1.29 -7.98
N ASP A 74 -5.34 -0.99 -8.99
CA ASP A 74 -4.85 -0.62 -10.33
C ASP A 74 -3.99 0.65 -10.32
N TRP A 75 -4.42 1.63 -9.54
CA TRP A 75 -3.66 2.85 -9.38
C TRP A 75 -2.31 2.59 -8.70
N LEU A 76 -2.30 1.83 -7.59
CA LEU A 76 -1.11 1.58 -6.82
C LEU A 76 -0.09 0.72 -7.60
N VAL A 77 -0.55 -0.34 -8.27
CA VAL A 77 0.28 -1.18 -9.14
C VAL A 77 1.00 -0.34 -10.20
N ARG A 78 0.24 0.52 -10.91
CA ARG A 78 0.82 1.40 -11.93
C ARG A 78 1.85 2.37 -11.34
N LYS A 79 1.59 2.91 -10.14
CA LYS A 79 2.52 3.82 -9.47
C LYS A 79 3.79 3.11 -9.03
N VAL A 80 3.68 1.94 -8.41
CA VAL A 80 4.82 1.13 -7.94
C VAL A 80 5.71 0.71 -9.10
N ALA A 81 5.13 0.15 -10.17
CA ALA A 81 5.89 -0.33 -11.32
C ALA A 81 6.69 0.78 -12.02
N ASN A 82 6.17 2.01 -12.02
CA ASN A 82 6.79 3.16 -12.71
C ASN A 82 7.51 4.13 -11.75
N LEU A 83 7.64 3.80 -10.47
CA LEU A 83 8.29 4.66 -9.48
C LEU A 83 9.79 4.76 -9.77
N ARG A 84 10.28 5.97 -10.04
CA ARG A 84 11.64 6.24 -10.50
C ARG A 84 12.55 6.59 -9.32
N VAL A 85 13.01 5.60 -8.59
CA VAL A 85 13.83 5.74 -7.37
C VAL A 85 15.12 4.91 -7.43
N PHE A 86 15.45 4.35 -8.56
CA PHE A 86 16.76 3.74 -8.80
C PHE A 86 17.64 4.69 -9.59
N ASP A 87 18.95 4.66 -9.28
CA ASP A 87 19.90 5.58 -9.85
C ASP A 87 20.17 5.26 -11.33
N ASP A 88 20.33 6.30 -12.13
CA ASP A 88 20.88 6.21 -13.49
C ASP A 88 22.43 6.30 -13.49
N GLU A 89 23.02 6.38 -14.67
CA GLU A 89 24.47 6.46 -14.86
C GLU A 89 25.09 7.74 -14.28
N GLN A 90 24.29 8.75 -13.97
CA GLN A 90 24.69 10.01 -13.34
C GLN A 90 24.43 10.01 -11.82
N HIS A 91 24.06 8.86 -11.23
CA HIS A 91 23.67 8.73 -9.83
C HIS A 91 22.45 9.59 -9.43
N VAL A 92 21.51 9.77 -10.37
CA VAL A 92 20.22 10.45 -10.13
C VAL A 92 19.11 9.41 -10.10
N MET A 93 18.21 9.50 -9.11
CA MET A 93 17.03 8.64 -9.03
C MET A 93 16.08 8.91 -10.21
N ASN A 94 16.19 8.12 -11.25
CA ASN A 94 15.56 8.34 -12.55
C ASN A 94 15.03 7.05 -13.21
N ARG A 95 15.42 5.88 -12.73
CA ARG A 95 15.05 4.58 -13.28
C ARG A 95 13.99 3.91 -12.41
N SER A 96 13.03 3.25 -13.05
CA SER A 96 12.01 2.44 -12.40
C SER A 96 12.55 1.06 -12.00
N ILE A 97 11.76 0.32 -11.22
CA ILE A 97 12.08 -1.08 -10.91
C ILE A 97 12.10 -1.96 -12.16
N MET A 98 11.29 -1.63 -13.18
CA MET A 98 11.30 -2.34 -14.47
C MET A 98 12.61 -2.09 -15.23
N ASP A 99 13.12 -0.85 -15.23
CA ASP A 99 14.36 -0.47 -15.92
C ASP A 99 15.60 -1.18 -15.34
N VAL A 100 15.60 -1.44 -14.03
CA VAL A 100 16.71 -2.12 -13.35
C VAL A 100 16.50 -3.63 -13.22
N GLY A 101 15.36 -4.14 -13.68
CA GLY A 101 15.01 -5.55 -13.54
C GLY A 101 14.91 -6.01 -12.07
N GLY A 102 14.52 -5.10 -11.16
CA GLY A 102 14.43 -5.37 -9.72
C GLY A 102 13.36 -6.40 -9.36
N GLU A 103 13.40 -6.88 -8.12
CA GLU A 103 12.47 -7.85 -7.55
C GLU A 103 11.56 -7.19 -6.52
N VAL A 104 10.41 -7.80 -6.23
CA VAL A 104 9.45 -7.26 -5.26
C VAL A 104 9.07 -8.33 -4.24
N LEU A 105 9.07 -7.92 -2.96
CA LEU A 105 8.51 -8.67 -1.84
C LEU A 105 7.38 -7.86 -1.23
N VAL A 106 6.16 -8.40 -1.23
CA VAL A 106 4.97 -7.76 -0.65
C VAL A 106 4.60 -8.45 0.65
N VAL A 107 4.42 -7.66 1.70
CA VAL A 107 4.00 -8.11 3.02
C VAL A 107 2.72 -7.37 3.42
N SER A 108 1.68 -8.10 3.82
CA SER A 108 0.46 -7.50 4.36
C SER A 108 0.72 -6.81 5.70
N GLN A 109 0.22 -5.57 5.87
CA GLN A 109 0.55 -4.75 7.04
C GLN A 109 -0.66 -3.94 7.52
N PHE A 110 -1.56 -4.56 8.27
CA PHE A 110 -2.75 -3.90 8.82
C PHE A 110 -2.41 -2.79 9.84
N THR A 111 -1.24 -2.88 10.47
CA THR A 111 -0.79 -1.88 11.44
C THR A 111 -0.53 -0.49 10.85
N LEU A 112 -0.54 -0.34 9.52
CA LEU A 112 -0.54 0.96 8.86
C LEU A 112 -1.81 1.79 9.18
N TYR A 113 -2.85 1.13 9.73
CA TYR A 113 -4.09 1.78 10.21
C TYR A 113 -4.11 1.98 11.73
N ALA A 114 -2.95 1.96 12.38
CA ALA A 114 -2.85 2.20 13.81
C ALA A 114 -3.45 3.55 14.21
N SER A 115 -4.42 3.54 15.10
CA SER A 115 -4.92 4.74 15.75
C SER A 115 -4.48 4.78 17.20
N TYR A 116 -3.69 5.79 17.55
CA TYR A 116 -3.16 6.03 18.90
C TYR A 116 -3.67 7.38 19.50
N LYS A 117 -4.81 7.87 18.99
CA LYS A 117 -5.43 9.14 19.46
C LYS A 117 -5.86 9.10 20.92
N LYS A 118 -6.17 7.90 21.45
CA LYS A 118 -6.63 7.70 22.81
C LYS A 118 -5.70 6.75 23.57
N GLY A 119 -4.56 7.27 24.02
CA GLY A 119 -3.57 6.50 24.76
C GLY A 119 -2.55 5.76 23.88
N ASN A 120 -1.60 5.07 24.53
CA ASN A 120 -0.42 4.47 23.87
C ASN A 120 -0.65 3.05 23.32
N ARG A 121 -1.82 2.44 23.60
CA ARG A 121 -2.21 1.17 22.99
C ARG A 121 -2.94 1.45 21.68
N PRO A 122 -2.36 1.12 20.52
CA PRO A 122 -3.00 1.39 19.25
C PRO A 122 -4.23 0.52 19.04
N SER A 123 -5.18 1.03 18.25
CA SER A 123 -6.33 0.28 17.73
C SER A 123 -6.25 0.19 16.22
N TRP A 124 -6.87 -0.84 15.64
CA TRP A 124 -6.76 -1.22 14.23
C TRP A 124 -8.10 -1.14 13.48
N TYR A 125 -9.09 -0.42 14.00
CA TYR A 125 -10.44 -0.32 13.43
C TYR A 125 -10.49 0.26 12.01
N GLY A 126 -9.40 0.85 11.53
CA GLY A 126 -9.29 1.35 10.16
C GLY A 126 -8.83 0.29 9.16
N ALA A 127 -8.36 -0.87 9.60
CA ALA A 127 -7.99 -1.96 8.70
C ALA A 127 -9.23 -2.70 8.18
N GLY A 128 -9.16 -3.18 6.94
CA GLY A 128 -10.21 -4.02 6.36
C GLY A 128 -10.27 -5.41 7.00
N SER A 129 -11.43 -6.06 6.90
CA SER A 129 -11.61 -7.45 7.29
C SER A 129 -10.72 -8.39 6.47
N HIS A 130 -10.45 -9.57 6.96
CA HIS A 130 -9.68 -10.57 6.20
C HIS A 130 -10.39 -10.96 4.90
N GLU A 131 -11.72 -11.11 4.95
CA GLU A 131 -12.55 -11.46 3.79
C GLU A 131 -12.45 -10.43 2.67
N HIS A 132 -12.33 -9.14 3.02
CA HIS A 132 -12.16 -8.05 2.07
C HIS A 132 -10.71 -7.87 1.63
N SER A 133 -9.76 -7.97 2.57
CA SER A 133 -8.36 -7.61 2.33
C SER A 133 -7.59 -8.67 1.55
N ILE A 134 -7.83 -9.97 1.80
CA ILE A 134 -7.10 -11.05 1.14
C ILE A 134 -7.25 -11.00 -0.39
N PRO A 135 -8.48 -10.92 -0.95
CA PRO A 135 -8.65 -10.87 -2.41
C PRO A 135 -7.96 -9.66 -3.07
N LEU A 136 -8.00 -8.49 -2.41
CA LEU A 136 -7.34 -7.28 -2.96
C LEU A 136 -5.82 -7.36 -2.85
N TYR A 137 -5.30 -7.97 -1.79
CA TYR A 137 -3.87 -8.25 -1.64
C TYR A 137 -3.36 -9.18 -2.73
N GLU A 138 -4.06 -10.28 -2.96
CA GLU A 138 -3.72 -11.26 -4.01
C GLU A 138 -3.82 -10.63 -5.40
N GLU A 139 -4.86 -9.83 -5.64
CA GLU A 139 -5.02 -9.10 -6.90
C GLU A 139 -3.89 -8.08 -7.13
N PHE A 140 -3.47 -7.36 -6.08
CA PHE A 140 -2.32 -6.46 -6.15
C PHE A 140 -1.04 -7.22 -6.53
N CYS A 141 -0.73 -8.32 -5.83
CA CYS A 141 0.47 -9.12 -6.11
C CYS A 141 0.45 -9.67 -7.54
N LYS A 142 -0.68 -10.20 -8.00
CA LYS A 142 -0.84 -10.72 -9.34
C LYS A 142 -0.64 -9.64 -10.41
N LYS A 143 -1.36 -8.51 -10.29
CA LYS A 143 -1.26 -7.41 -11.26
C LYS A 143 0.13 -6.78 -11.29
N LEU A 144 0.79 -6.71 -10.14
CA LEU A 144 2.17 -6.22 -10.09
C LEU A 144 3.13 -7.20 -10.76
N ALA A 145 2.96 -8.51 -10.56
CA ALA A 145 3.73 -9.54 -11.26
C ALA A 145 3.53 -9.45 -12.79
N ASP A 146 2.28 -9.29 -13.23
CA ASP A 146 1.94 -9.11 -14.65
C ASP A 146 2.62 -7.85 -15.23
N ALA A 147 2.59 -6.73 -14.50
CA ALA A 147 3.23 -5.47 -14.92
C ALA A 147 4.75 -5.56 -15.00
N LEU A 148 5.38 -6.32 -14.10
CA LEU A 148 6.83 -6.51 -14.06
C LEU A 148 7.32 -7.62 -15.01
N GLY A 149 6.45 -8.48 -15.50
CA GLY A 149 6.79 -9.66 -16.29
C GLY A 149 7.57 -10.72 -15.48
N LYS A 150 7.47 -10.72 -14.15
CA LYS A 150 8.16 -11.65 -13.25
C LYS A 150 7.38 -11.88 -11.96
N PRO A 151 7.61 -13.00 -11.26
CA PRO A 151 6.93 -13.28 -10.00
C PRO A 151 7.20 -12.20 -8.93
N VAL A 152 6.15 -11.86 -8.19
CA VAL A 152 6.24 -11.08 -6.95
C VAL A 152 6.33 -12.07 -5.79
N GLN A 153 7.33 -11.89 -4.92
CA GLN A 153 7.47 -12.66 -3.70
C GLN A 153 6.51 -12.14 -2.63
N THR A 154 6.00 -13.02 -1.79
CA THR A 154 5.02 -12.65 -0.76
C THR A 154 5.37 -13.24 0.60
N GLY A 155 4.87 -12.58 1.67
CA GLY A 155 4.73 -13.22 2.96
C GLY A 155 3.53 -14.17 3.00
N GLU A 156 3.00 -14.38 4.20
CA GLU A 156 1.77 -15.13 4.43
C GLU A 156 0.78 -14.24 5.21
N PHE A 157 -0.42 -14.07 4.66
CA PHE A 157 -1.40 -13.17 5.25
C PHE A 157 -1.80 -13.63 6.65
N GLY A 158 -1.66 -12.73 7.64
CA GLY A 158 -2.01 -13.00 9.04
C GLY A 158 -0.98 -13.80 9.86
N ALA A 159 0.13 -14.27 9.25
CA ALA A 159 1.19 -14.96 9.97
C ALA A 159 2.09 -14.00 10.78
N ASP A 160 2.77 -14.52 11.80
CA ASP A 160 3.88 -13.83 12.46
C ASP A 160 5.14 -13.95 11.58
N MET A 161 5.48 -12.85 10.91
CA MET A 161 6.57 -12.77 9.95
C MET A 161 7.77 -12.03 10.54
N LYS A 162 8.96 -12.60 10.41
CA LYS A 162 10.22 -11.90 10.63
C LYS A 162 10.69 -11.37 9.28
N VAL A 163 10.66 -10.05 9.13
CA VAL A 163 11.06 -9.37 7.89
C VAL A 163 12.44 -8.78 8.09
N GLU A 164 13.38 -9.24 7.28
CA GLU A 164 14.75 -8.71 7.24
C GLU A 164 14.95 -7.97 5.92
N LEU A 165 15.68 -6.86 5.96
CA LEU A 165 15.99 -6.08 4.77
C LEU A 165 17.26 -5.24 4.98
N LEU A 166 17.93 -4.93 3.87
CA LEU A 166 18.93 -3.87 3.81
C LEU A 166 18.35 -2.71 2.98
N ASN A 167 17.86 -1.66 3.68
CA ASN A 167 17.33 -0.47 3.01
C ASN A 167 18.45 0.28 2.30
N ASP A 168 18.28 0.51 1.02
CA ASP A 168 19.27 1.11 0.14
C ASP A 168 18.97 2.61 -0.05
N GLY A 169 19.92 3.43 0.39
CA GLY A 169 19.83 4.87 0.20
C GLY A 169 19.92 5.76 1.45
N PRO A 170 19.10 5.70 2.53
CA PRO A 170 17.80 5.01 2.65
C PRO A 170 16.72 5.64 1.77
N VAL A 171 15.95 4.82 1.06
CA VAL A 171 14.77 5.26 0.29
C VAL A 171 13.54 4.57 0.83
N THR A 172 12.60 5.36 1.35
CA THR A 172 11.31 4.91 1.89
C THR A 172 10.22 5.87 1.43
N ILE A 173 9.24 5.35 0.71
CA ILE A 173 8.12 6.12 0.13
C ILE A 173 6.82 5.62 0.73
N CYS A 174 5.98 6.53 1.19
CA CYS A 174 4.62 6.23 1.63
C CYS A 174 3.65 6.65 0.53
N MET A 175 2.77 5.73 0.12
CA MET A 175 1.70 6.00 -0.85
C MET A 175 0.35 5.76 -0.20
N ASP A 176 -0.62 6.61 -0.56
CA ASP A 176 -2.01 6.56 -0.13
C ASP A 176 -2.91 6.77 -1.35
N THR A 177 -3.85 5.85 -1.60
CA THR A 177 -4.62 5.88 -2.86
C THR A 177 -5.70 6.96 -2.90
N LYS A 178 -6.11 7.49 -1.75
CA LYS A 178 -7.12 8.59 -1.66
C LYS A 178 -6.47 9.94 -1.36
N ASN A 179 -5.32 9.92 -0.68
CA ASN A 179 -4.57 11.13 -0.35
C ASN A 179 -3.28 11.15 -1.18
N LYS A 180 -3.46 11.39 -2.48
CA LYS A 180 -2.38 11.40 -3.48
C LYS A 180 -1.59 12.70 -3.34
N GLU A 181 -0.33 12.59 -2.98
CA GLU A 181 0.63 13.70 -2.97
C GLU A 181 1.39 13.81 -4.29
#